data_1ce3237275d7835cd3cd1fb94515b3fd
#
_entry.id   1ce3237275d7835cd3cd1fb94515b3fd
#
_cell.length_a   1.000
_cell.length_b   1.000
_cell.length_c   1.000
_cell.angle_alpha   90.00
_cell.angle_beta   90.00
_cell.angle_gamma   90.00
#
_symmetry.space_group_name_H-M   'P 1'
#
loop_
_entity.id
_entity.type
_entity.pdbx_description
1 polymer ?
#
loop_
_entity_poly.entity_id
_entity_poly.type
_entity_poly.pdbx_seq_one_letter_code
_entity_poly.pdbx_strand_id
1 'polypeptide(L)'
;AMVTAMVFNPDASLAGSTVLHACVRNKAQLAYDAVSAWLEGTGELPPAAAGMDAQLRTQDAMAQQLRARRREQGALEFETFQPRAVFEGEKVVDIVQQPHNRARQLIEELMIATKGCTTPFLSNAGGVALRRVVRSRHASDSLSTAS
;
A
#
# COMPACT_ATOMS: atom_id res chain seq x y z
N ALA A 1 19.40 -6.43 -0.79
CA ALA A 1 18.00 -6.22 -1.15
C ALA A 1 17.89 -5.50 -2.49
N MET A 2 16.75 -5.69 -3.18
CA MET A 2 16.32 -4.79 -4.26
C MET A 2 15.63 -3.59 -3.63
N VAL A 3 16.04 -2.40 -4.01
CA VAL A 3 15.49 -1.14 -3.49
C VAL A 3 14.93 -0.33 -4.65
N THR A 4 13.69 0.14 -4.50
CA THR A 4 13.09 1.11 -5.41
C THR A 4 13.05 2.46 -4.71
N ALA A 5 13.89 3.40 -5.16
CA ALA A 5 13.84 4.77 -4.71
C ALA A 5 12.82 5.53 -5.58
N MET A 6 11.93 6.26 -4.95
CA MET A 6 10.88 7.03 -5.60
C MET A 6 10.91 8.47 -5.12
N VAL A 7 10.81 9.40 -6.04
CA VAL A 7 10.69 10.84 -5.73
C VAL A 7 9.31 11.29 -6.16
N PHE A 8 8.57 11.86 -5.23
CA PHE A 8 7.22 12.37 -5.47
C PHE A 8 7.20 13.90 -5.40
N ASN A 9 6.40 14.49 -6.26
CA ASN A 9 6.04 15.90 -6.17
C ASN A 9 5.03 16.12 -5.01
N PRO A 10 4.79 17.37 -4.59
CA PRO A 10 3.80 17.68 -3.55
C PRO A 10 2.36 17.22 -3.87
N ASP A 11 2.03 17.04 -5.15
CA ASP A 11 0.74 16.54 -5.63
C ASP A 11 0.68 15.01 -5.71
N ALA A 12 1.63 14.31 -5.10
CA ALA A 12 1.82 12.85 -5.16
C ALA A 12 2.02 12.29 -6.58
N SER A 13 2.37 13.12 -7.57
CA SER A 13 2.85 12.62 -8.86
C SER A 13 4.28 12.11 -8.74
N LEU A 14 4.59 11.03 -9.46
CA LEU A 14 5.93 10.48 -9.47
C LEU A 14 6.85 11.37 -10.33
N ALA A 15 7.83 12.00 -9.70
CA ALA A 15 8.85 12.81 -10.39
C ALA A 15 9.98 11.96 -10.98
N GLY A 16 10.30 10.83 -10.32
CA GLY A 16 11.33 9.91 -10.79
C GLY A 16 11.43 8.66 -9.93
N SER A 17 12.00 7.62 -10.50
CA SER A 17 12.26 6.37 -9.77
C SER A 17 13.52 5.68 -10.25
N THR A 18 14.19 4.98 -9.35
CA THR A 18 15.37 4.18 -9.63
C THR A 18 15.27 2.85 -8.90
N VAL A 19 15.60 1.77 -9.61
CA VAL A 19 15.70 0.42 -9.02
C VAL A 19 17.16 0.04 -8.92
N LEU A 20 17.60 -0.34 -7.73
CA LEU A 20 19.00 -0.64 -7.48
C LEU A 20 19.19 -1.81 -6.50
N HIS A 21 20.35 -2.43 -6.57
CA HIS A 21 20.80 -3.42 -5.59
C HIS A 21 21.48 -2.69 -4.43
N ALA A 22 21.06 -2.93 -3.21
CA ALA A 22 21.64 -2.29 -2.04
C ALA A 22 21.76 -3.24 -0.85
N CYS A 23 22.74 -2.97 0.01
CA CYS A 23 22.82 -3.54 1.33
C CYS A 23 22.00 -2.64 2.27
N VAL A 24 20.95 -3.20 2.88
CA VAL A 24 20.07 -2.45 3.77
C VAL A 24 20.22 -2.91 5.20
N ARG A 25 20.07 -1.99 6.15
CA ARG A 25 20.05 -2.27 7.59
C ARG A 25 18.69 -1.91 8.15
N ASN A 26 17.99 -2.91 8.71
CA ASN A 26 16.75 -2.64 9.42
C ASN A 26 17.02 -1.77 10.66
N LYS A 27 16.25 -0.70 10.83
CA LYS A 27 16.37 0.22 11.96
C LYS A 27 15.33 -0.03 13.04
N ALA A 28 14.17 -0.55 12.67
CA ALA A 28 13.10 -0.83 13.62
C ALA A 28 12.20 -1.95 13.10
N GLN A 29 11.74 -2.79 13.99
CA GLN A 29 10.67 -3.76 13.73
C GLN A 29 9.38 -3.21 14.34
N LEU A 30 8.45 -2.82 13.49
CA LEU A 30 7.22 -2.16 13.89
C LEU A 30 6.01 -3.07 13.65
N ALA A 31 5.08 -3.07 14.61
CA ALA A 31 3.80 -3.76 14.49
C ALA A 31 2.75 -2.83 13.86
N TYR A 32 1.97 -3.33 12.92
CA TYR A 32 0.93 -2.55 12.23
C TYR A 32 -0.06 -1.91 13.19
N ASP A 33 -0.55 -2.67 14.17
CA ASP A 33 -1.60 -2.22 15.09
C ASP A 33 -1.09 -1.06 15.98
N ALA A 34 0.15 -1.15 16.47
CA ALA A 34 0.75 -0.11 17.29
C ALA A 34 1.00 1.18 16.50
N VAL A 35 1.52 1.08 15.27
CA VAL A 35 1.74 2.24 14.40
C VAL A 35 0.41 2.85 13.96
N SER A 36 -0.60 2.04 13.66
CA SER A 36 -1.94 2.51 13.30
C SER A 36 -2.58 3.31 14.43
N ALA A 37 -2.58 2.76 15.65
CA ALA A 37 -3.12 3.42 16.83
C ALA A 37 -2.43 4.79 17.08
N TRP A 38 -1.11 4.85 16.92
CA TRP A 38 -0.38 6.11 17.04
C TRP A 38 -0.72 7.12 15.93
N LEU A 39 -0.79 6.69 14.67
CA LEU A 39 -1.16 7.56 13.55
C LEU A 39 -2.58 8.12 13.68
N GLU A 40 -3.48 7.34 14.26
CA GLU A 40 -4.89 7.69 14.51
C GLU A 40 -5.08 8.50 15.82
N GLY A 41 -4.02 8.66 16.63
CA GLY A 41 -4.05 9.40 17.89
C GLY A 41 -4.72 8.64 19.04
N THR A 42 -4.92 7.33 18.90
CA THR A 42 -5.52 6.46 19.94
C THR A 42 -4.48 5.72 20.78
N GLY A 43 -3.20 5.80 20.41
CA GLY A 43 -2.09 5.16 21.08
C GLY A 43 -0.82 6.00 21.08
N GLU A 44 0.17 5.56 21.85
CA GLU A 44 1.48 6.20 21.92
C GLU A 44 2.41 5.71 20.81
N LEU A 45 3.46 6.50 20.52
CA LEU A 45 4.50 6.10 19.58
C LEU A 45 5.21 4.84 20.09
N PRO A 46 5.27 3.76 19.29
CA PRO A 46 5.99 2.57 19.69
C PRO A 46 7.46 2.90 20.04
N PRO A 47 8.02 2.37 21.13
CA PRO A 47 9.41 2.66 21.52
C PRO A 47 10.43 2.35 20.42
N ALA A 48 10.17 1.32 19.62
CA ALA A 48 11.01 0.96 18.48
C ALA A 48 11.01 2.01 17.35
N ALA A 49 10.03 2.92 17.33
CA ALA A 49 9.92 4.01 16.36
C ALA A 49 10.48 5.34 16.88
N ALA A 50 11.14 5.35 18.05
CA ALA A 50 11.70 6.56 18.63
C ALA A 50 12.64 7.28 17.64
N GLY A 51 12.40 8.57 17.41
CA GLY A 51 13.13 9.40 16.45
C GLY A 51 12.73 9.19 14.98
N MET A 52 11.72 8.37 14.69
CA MET A 52 11.19 8.13 13.35
C MET A 52 9.77 8.71 13.14
N ASP A 53 9.26 9.41 14.11
CA ASP A 53 7.90 9.97 14.15
C ASP A 53 7.62 10.90 12.97
N ALA A 54 8.48 11.86 12.68
CA ALA A 54 8.35 12.77 11.55
C ALA A 54 8.35 12.01 10.21
N GLN A 55 9.24 11.01 10.09
CA GLN A 55 9.33 10.18 8.88
C GLN A 55 8.06 9.35 8.67
N LEU A 56 7.55 8.70 9.71
CA LEU A 56 6.32 7.89 9.63
C LEU A 56 5.10 8.75 9.29
N ARG A 57 4.99 9.97 9.85
CA ARG A 57 3.92 10.92 9.49
C ARG A 57 4.01 11.37 8.04
N THR A 58 5.22 11.65 7.56
CA THR A 58 5.45 12.01 6.15
C THR A 58 5.07 10.86 5.21
N GLN A 59 5.44 9.64 5.54
CA GLN A 59 5.08 8.46 4.77
C GLN A 59 3.57 8.22 4.77
N ASP A 60 2.90 8.40 5.90
CA ASP A 60 1.45 8.28 5.99
C ASP A 60 0.74 9.37 5.16
N ALA A 61 1.17 10.62 5.27
CA ALA A 61 0.61 11.71 4.48
C ALA A 61 0.75 11.46 2.97
N MET A 62 1.92 10.98 2.54
CA MET A 62 2.16 10.61 1.13
C MET A 62 1.27 9.44 0.71
N ALA A 63 1.12 8.41 1.54
CA ALA A 63 0.27 7.26 1.24
C ALA A 63 -1.21 7.67 1.07
N GLN A 64 -1.71 8.58 1.92
CA GLN A 64 -3.07 9.10 1.78
C GLN A 64 -3.26 9.89 0.46
N GLN A 65 -2.28 10.67 0.05
CA GLN A 65 -2.32 11.39 -1.22
C GLN A 65 -2.25 10.44 -2.42
N LEU A 66 -1.40 9.42 -2.38
CA LEU A 66 -1.33 8.37 -3.42
C LEU A 66 -2.67 7.66 -3.57
N ARG A 67 -3.31 7.33 -2.44
CA ARG A 67 -4.64 6.71 -2.42
C ARG A 67 -5.70 7.61 -3.04
N ALA A 68 -5.76 8.89 -2.64
CA ALA A 68 -6.70 9.86 -3.18
C ALA A 68 -6.54 9.97 -4.70
N ARG A 69 -5.32 10.16 -5.18
CA ARG A 69 -5.01 10.23 -6.61
C ARG A 69 -5.42 8.96 -7.38
N ARG A 70 -5.18 7.78 -6.80
CA ARG A 70 -5.57 6.50 -7.40
C ARG A 70 -7.09 6.37 -7.52
N ARG A 71 -7.84 6.83 -6.51
CA ARG A 71 -9.31 6.90 -6.54
C ARG A 71 -9.82 7.81 -7.65
N GLU A 72 -9.25 9.01 -7.76
CA GLU A 72 -9.59 9.96 -8.83
C GLU A 72 -9.35 9.37 -10.23
N GLN A 73 -8.35 8.51 -10.37
CA GLN A 73 -8.04 7.77 -11.60
C GLN A 73 -8.94 6.54 -11.83
N GLY A 74 -9.97 6.33 -11.00
CA GLY A 74 -10.95 5.26 -11.16
C GLY A 74 -10.50 3.90 -10.65
N ALA A 75 -9.50 3.84 -9.76
CA ALA A 75 -9.14 2.58 -9.12
C ALA A 75 -10.27 2.09 -8.22
N LEU A 76 -10.68 0.84 -8.43
CA LEU A 76 -11.67 0.18 -7.60
C LEU A 76 -11.04 -0.17 -6.24
N GLU A 77 -11.68 0.27 -5.15
CA GLU A 77 -11.37 -0.22 -3.82
C GLU A 77 -12.27 -1.42 -3.53
N PHE A 78 -11.63 -2.57 -3.41
CA PHE A 78 -12.30 -3.74 -2.86
C PHE A 78 -12.02 -3.78 -1.36
N GLU A 79 -13.02 -3.56 -0.56
CA GLU A 79 -12.95 -3.93 0.86
C GLU A 79 -12.90 -5.45 0.93
N THR A 80 -11.69 -5.99 1.02
CA THR A 80 -11.52 -7.42 1.19
C THR A 80 -11.85 -7.76 2.64
N PHE A 81 -12.89 -8.55 2.84
CA PHE A 81 -13.17 -9.14 4.13
C PHE A 81 -12.00 -10.02 4.53
N GLN A 82 -11.25 -9.58 5.55
CA GLN A 82 -10.15 -10.36 6.12
C GLN A 82 -10.61 -10.90 7.47
N PRO A 83 -10.99 -12.17 7.53
CA PRO A 83 -11.38 -12.80 8.80
C PRO A 83 -10.12 -13.00 9.65
N ARG A 84 -10.20 -12.64 10.92
CA ARG A 84 -9.21 -12.94 11.94
C ARG A 84 -9.83 -13.86 12.97
N ALA A 85 -9.22 -15.03 13.16
CA ALA A 85 -9.60 -15.92 14.26
C ALA A 85 -9.15 -15.33 15.59
N VAL A 86 -10.05 -15.28 16.54
CA VAL A 86 -9.76 -14.95 17.94
C VAL A 86 -9.57 -16.26 18.70
N PHE A 87 -8.42 -16.39 19.37
CA PHE A 87 -8.06 -17.59 20.12
C PHE A 87 -8.17 -17.34 21.63
N GLU A 88 -8.71 -18.32 22.33
CA GLU A 88 -8.61 -18.43 23.78
C GLU A 88 -7.84 -19.72 24.09
N GLY A 89 -6.53 -19.57 24.39
CA GLY A 89 -5.59 -20.68 24.41
C GLY A 89 -5.38 -21.26 23.00
N GLU A 90 -5.63 -22.57 22.84
CA GLU A 90 -5.56 -23.25 21.53
C GLU A 90 -6.91 -23.28 20.78
N LYS A 91 -7.98 -22.74 21.38
CA LYS A 91 -9.33 -22.83 20.85
C LYS A 91 -9.72 -21.55 20.13
N VAL A 92 -10.22 -21.67 18.90
CA VAL A 92 -10.83 -20.53 18.19
C VAL A 92 -12.19 -20.27 18.82
N VAL A 93 -12.39 -19.08 19.39
CA VAL A 93 -13.63 -18.68 20.06
C VAL A 93 -14.49 -17.76 19.21
N ASP A 94 -13.87 -17.03 18.25
CA ASP A 94 -14.60 -16.12 17.38
C ASP A 94 -13.84 -15.88 16.08
N ILE A 95 -14.55 -15.39 15.05
CA ILE A 95 -14.00 -14.91 13.79
C ILE A 95 -14.49 -13.48 13.61
N VAL A 96 -13.60 -12.52 13.77
CA VAL A 96 -13.91 -11.09 13.63
C VAL A 96 -13.37 -10.53 12.34
N GLN A 97 -14.05 -9.54 11.80
CA GLN A 97 -13.51 -8.76 10.70
C GLN A 97 -12.32 -7.95 11.21
N GLN A 98 -11.18 -8.06 10.51
CA GLN A 98 -10.03 -7.26 10.85
C GLN A 98 -10.35 -5.78 10.56
N PRO A 99 -10.24 -4.88 11.56
CA PRO A 99 -10.54 -3.47 11.35
C PRO A 99 -9.58 -2.86 10.33
N HIS A 100 -10.05 -1.79 9.69
CA HIS A 100 -9.21 -1.00 8.80
C HIS A 100 -7.95 -0.54 9.54
N ASN A 101 -6.78 -0.85 9.01
CA ASN A 101 -5.50 -0.56 9.65
C ASN A 101 -4.72 0.45 8.80
N ARG A 102 -4.56 1.67 9.32
CA ARG A 102 -3.90 2.79 8.63
C ARG A 102 -2.46 2.48 8.25
N ALA A 103 -1.72 1.78 9.11
CA ALA A 103 -0.35 1.40 8.83
C ALA A 103 -0.24 0.35 7.72
N ARG A 104 -1.20 -0.59 7.63
CA ARG A 104 -1.27 -1.54 6.50
C ARG A 104 -1.55 -0.82 5.19
N GLN A 105 -2.48 0.15 5.22
CA GLN A 105 -2.79 0.96 4.05
C GLN A 105 -1.58 1.76 3.56
N LEU A 106 -0.79 2.33 4.47
CA LEU A 106 0.47 3.01 4.13
C LEU A 106 1.39 2.08 3.33
N ILE A 107 1.61 0.85 3.82
CA ILE A 107 2.45 -0.13 3.12
C ILE A 107 1.84 -0.56 1.79
N GLU A 108 0.51 -0.75 1.73
CA GLU A 108 -0.19 -1.12 0.50
C GLU A 108 0.02 -0.07 -0.61
N GLU A 109 -0.17 1.21 -0.31
CA GLU A 109 -0.01 2.29 -1.29
C GLU A 109 1.45 2.41 -1.77
N LEU A 110 2.43 2.26 -0.88
CA LEU A 110 3.84 2.24 -1.26
C LEU A 110 4.19 1.01 -2.11
N MET A 111 3.60 -0.15 -1.83
CA MET A 111 3.77 -1.35 -2.66
C MET A 111 3.17 -1.16 -4.05
N ILE A 112 2.00 -0.53 -4.16
CA ILE A 112 1.35 -0.25 -5.44
C ILE A 112 2.23 0.71 -6.26
N ALA A 113 2.72 1.78 -5.64
CA ALA A 113 3.65 2.72 -6.27
C ALA A 113 4.93 2.02 -6.77
N THR A 114 5.52 1.16 -5.94
CA THR A 114 6.71 0.37 -6.30
C THR A 114 6.47 -0.52 -7.51
N LYS A 115 5.32 -1.20 -7.58
CA LYS A 115 4.95 -2.01 -8.75
C LYS A 115 4.82 -1.16 -10.01
N GLY A 116 4.27 0.05 -9.88
CA GLY A 116 4.20 1.04 -10.96
C GLY A 116 5.57 1.43 -11.51
N CYS A 117 6.58 1.56 -10.66
CA CYS A 117 7.96 1.88 -11.05
C CYS A 117 8.72 0.69 -11.63
N THR A 118 8.55 -0.49 -11.05
CA THR A 118 9.27 -1.70 -11.46
C THR A 118 8.87 -2.17 -12.85
N THR A 119 7.62 -1.97 -13.22
CA THR A 119 7.09 -2.38 -14.54
C THR A 119 7.80 -1.69 -15.72
N PRO A 120 7.89 -0.35 -15.79
CA PRO A 120 8.65 0.32 -16.84
C PRO A 120 10.14 -0.02 -16.80
N PHE A 121 10.73 -0.13 -15.62
CA PHE A 121 12.13 -0.51 -15.44
C PHE A 121 12.43 -1.85 -16.12
N LEU A 122 11.64 -2.89 -15.86
CA LEU A 122 11.83 -4.20 -16.48
C LEU A 122 11.61 -4.16 -18.00
N SER A 123 10.62 -3.40 -18.47
CA SER A 123 10.36 -3.26 -19.90
C SER A 123 11.52 -2.59 -20.64
N ASN A 124 12.09 -1.53 -20.05
CA ASN A 124 13.21 -0.79 -20.63
C ASN A 124 14.51 -1.62 -20.59
N ALA A 125 14.66 -2.51 -19.61
CA ALA A 125 15.79 -3.42 -19.51
C ALA A 125 15.67 -4.66 -20.44
N GLY A 126 14.61 -4.76 -21.25
CA GLY A 126 14.37 -5.92 -22.13
C GLY A 126 13.98 -7.19 -21.37
N GLY A 127 13.60 -7.07 -20.10
CA GLY A 127 13.19 -8.18 -19.26
C GLY A 127 11.77 -8.69 -19.56
N VAL A 128 11.59 -10.00 -19.48
CA VAL A 128 10.25 -10.61 -19.55
C VAL A 128 9.58 -10.51 -18.19
N ALA A 129 8.39 -9.93 -18.12
CA ALA A 129 7.64 -9.79 -16.89
C ALA A 129 6.17 -10.22 -17.08
N LEU A 130 5.67 -11.06 -16.16
CA LEU A 130 4.26 -11.40 -16.06
C LEU A 130 3.51 -10.24 -15.39
N ARG A 131 2.50 -9.69 -16.07
CA ARG A 131 1.67 -8.60 -15.56
C ARG A 131 0.27 -9.08 -15.29
N ARG A 132 -0.21 -8.87 -14.07
CA ARG A 132 -1.62 -9.03 -13.73
C ARG A 132 -2.32 -7.69 -13.93
N VAL A 133 -3.17 -7.60 -14.94
CA VAL A 133 -3.91 -6.38 -15.28
C VAL A 133 -5.40 -6.60 -15.04
N VAL A 134 -6.02 -5.69 -14.29
CA VAL A 134 -7.48 -5.60 -14.20
C VAL A 134 -7.91 -4.55 -15.24
N ARG A 135 -8.64 -4.99 -16.28
CA ARG A 135 -9.20 -4.06 -17.25
C ARG A 135 -10.49 -3.47 -16.70
N SER A 136 -10.65 -2.15 -16.81
CA SER A 136 -11.94 -1.52 -16.59
C SER A 136 -12.95 -2.08 -17.61
N ARG A 137 -14.12 -2.50 -17.16
CA ARG A 137 -15.23 -2.79 -18.09
C ARG A 137 -15.64 -1.45 -18.69
N HIS A 138 -15.48 -1.29 -20.00
CA HIS A 138 -16.13 -0.21 -20.71
C HIS A 138 -17.65 -0.41 -20.59
N ALA A 139 -18.36 0.65 -20.21
CA ALA A 139 -19.83 0.69 -20.10
C ALA A 139 -20.52 0.70 -21.49
N SER A 140 -19.95 0.06 -22.50
CA SER A 140 -20.45 0.08 -23.88
C SER A 140 -21.16 -1.19 -24.34
N ASP A 141 -21.32 -2.20 -23.47
CA ASP A 141 -22.00 -3.45 -23.87
C ASP A 141 -23.45 -3.58 -23.36
N SER A 142 -24.09 -2.46 -23.01
CA SER A 142 -25.53 -2.48 -22.74
C SER A 142 -26.27 -1.64 -23.77
N LEU A 143 -26.50 -2.16 -24.95
CA LEU A 143 -27.62 -1.73 -25.84
C LEU A 143 -27.45 -2.37 -27.23
N SER A 144 -27.70 -3.66 -27.33
CA SER A 144 -27.98 -4.26 -28.65
C SER A 144 -28.66 -5.63 -28.47
N THR A 145 -29.87 -5.60 -27.87
CA THR A 145 -30.85 -6.69 -28.04
C THR A 145 -32.25 -6.11 -27.92
N ALA A 146 -32.68 -5.43 -28.96
CA ALA A 146 -34.12 -5.24 -29.22
C ALA A 146 -34.29 -4.93 -30.70
N SER A 147 -34.53 -5.97 -31.52
CA SER A 147 -35.41 -6.00 -32.70
C SER A 147 -35.53 -7.43 -33.14
#